data_fc3feef7c2d219c9942714f88c860cc0
#
_entry.id   fc3feef7c2d219c9942714f88c860cc0
#
_cell.length_a   1.000
_cell.length_b   1.000
_cell.length_c   1.000
_cell.angle_alpha   90.00
_cell.angle_beta   90.00
_cell.angle_gamma   90.00
#
_symmetry.space_group_name_H-M   'P 1'
#
loop_
_entity.id
_entity.type
_entity.pdbx_description
1 polymer ?
#
loop_
_entity_poly.entity_id
_entity_poly.type
_entity_poly.pdbx_seq_one_letter_code
_entity_poly.pdbx_strand_id
1 'polypeptide(L)'
;SIVGEKIVGRYLKDARTQVLWYDMAGQFIREVDFPGIGTASGFGGKRDHKETFYSFSSFATPPSTYRYDIETGESTLLRRADVKFKPDDYETKQIFYTSKDGTRVPMFICHRKGVELNGNNPTLLYGYGGFNISLPPGFSVSRLAWMEMGGVFALANLRGGGEYGKTWHKAGTKLTK
;
A
#
# COMPACT_ATOMS: atom_id res chain seq x y z
N SER A 1 18.85 2.33 0.53
CA SER A 1 19.75 1.76 1.58
C SER A 1 20.65 0.69 0.98
N ILE A 2 21.77 0.39 1.63
CA ILE A 2 22.64 -0.74 1.30
C ILE A 2 22.60 -1.70 2.50
N VAL A 3 22.24 -2.95 2.25
CA VAL A 3 22.11 -4.01 3.27
C VAL A 3 22.53 -5.32 2.64
N GLY A 4 23.39 -6.13 3.31
CA GLY A 4 23.84 -7.43 2.81
C GLY A 4 24.55 -7.36 1.45
N GLU A 5 25.41 -6.33 1.25
CA GLU A 5 26.07 -6.06 -0.04
C GLU A 5 25.09 -5.94 -1.24
N LYS A 6 23.86 -5.47 -0.97
CA LYS A 6 22.83 -5.20 -1.99
C LYS A 6 22.19 -3.84 -1.77
N ILE A 7 21.71 -3.22 -2.84
CA ILE A 7 21.00 -1.97 -2.81
C ILE A 7 19.49 -2.27 -2.73
N VAL A 8 18.82 -1.70 -1.74
CA VAL A 8 17.35 -1.76 -1.62
C VAL A 8 16.74 -0.39 -1.91
N GLY A 9 15.88 -0.34 -2.91
CA GLY A 9 15.06 0.81 -3.29
C GLY A 9 13.61 0.62 -2.87
N ARG A 10 13.05 1.61 -2.19
CA ARG A 10 11.63 1.65 -1.84
C ARG A 10 10.94 2.75 -2.64
N TYR A 11 9.90 2.39 -3.34
CA TYR A 11 9.15 3.24 -4.25
C TYR A 11 7.68 3.29 -3.86
N LEU A 12 7.01 4.35 -4.28
CA LEU A 12 5.56 4.44 -4.33
C LEU A 12 5.13 4.21 -5.78
N LYS A 13 4.46 3.09 -6.04
CA LYS A 13 3.92 2.73 -7.36
C LYS A 13 2.41 2.59 -7.25
N ASP A 14 1.68 3.41 -7.99
CA ASP A 14 0.21 3.44 -7.96
C ASP A 14 -0.33 3.54 -6.52
N ALA A 15 0.25 4.46 -5.73
CA ALA A 15 -0.09 4.72 -4.33
C ALA A 15 0.12 3.53 -3.34
N ARG A 16 0.88 2.50 -3.72
CA ARG A 16 1.29 1.38 -2.85
C ARG A 16 2.79 1.23 -2.80
N THR A 17 3.31 0.57 -1.77
CA THR A 17 4.75 0.33 -1.66
C THR A 17 5.21 -0.75 -2.63
N GLN A 18 6.29 -0.44 -3.35
CA GLN A 18 7.09 -1.38 -4.12
C GLN A 18 8.52 -1.36 -3.57
N VAL A 19 9.12 -2.53 -3.36
CA VAL A 19 10.51 -2.65 -2.91
C VAL A 19 11.29 -3.51 -3.88
N LEU A 20 12.37 -2.96 -4.40
CA LEU A 20 13.25 -3.59 -5.40
C LEU A 20 14.66 -3.75 -4.84
N TRP A 21 15.24 -4.90 -5.09
CA TRP A 21 16.62 -5.22 -4.72
C TRP A 21 17.51 -5.23 -5.95
N TYR A 22 18.70 -4.66 -5.80
CA TYR A 22 19.72 -4.57 -6.83
C TYR A 22 21.06 -5.02 -6.27
N ASP A 23 21.95 -5.50 -7.12
CA ASP A 23 23.36 -5.71 -6.76
C ASP A 23 24.11 -4.37 -6.62
N MET A 24 25.38 -4.42 -6.23
CA MET A 24 26.21 -3.22 -6.07
C MET A 24 26.57 -2.55 -7.41
N ALA A 25 26.36 -3.22 -8.56
CA ALA A 25 26.50 -2.66 -9.90
C ALA A 25 25.19 -2.01 -10.40
N GLY A 26 24.10 -2.08 -9.59
CA GLY A 26 22.79 -1.53 -9.95
C GLY A 26 21.94 -2.45 -10.82
N GLN A 27 22.32 -3.71 -10.99
CA GLN A 27 21.51 -4.69 -11.73
C GLN A 27 20.35 -5.18 -10.85
N PHE A 28 19.16 -5.24 -11.46
CA PHE A 28 17.96 -5.72 -10.78
C PHE A 28 18.11 -7.19 -10.38
N ILE A 29 17.77 -7.49 -9.11
CA ILE A 29 17.77 -8.86 -8.58
C ILE A 29 16.34 -9.36 -8.46
N ARG A 30 15.50 -8.68 -7.67
CA ARG A 30 14.11 -9.10 -7.42
C ARG A 30 13.26 -7.98 -6.84
N GLU A 31 11.95 -8.15 -6.93
CA GLU A 31 10.95 -7.39 -6.18
C GLU A 31 10.57 -8.17 -4.92
N VAL A 32 10.28 -7.46 -3.82
CA VAL A 32 9.76 -8.09 -2.60
C VAL A 32 8.29 -8.44 -2.82
N ASP A 33 7.96 -9.71 -2.61
CA ASP A 33 6.57 -10.18 -2.61
C ASP A 33 5.93 -9.92 -1.25
N PHE A 34 4.92 -9.04 -1.23
CA PHE A 34 4.18 -8.69 -0.03
C PHE A 34 2.90 -9.53 0.08
N PRO A 35 2.34 -9.68 1.32
CA PRO A 35 1.11 -10.43 1.52
C PRO A 35 -0.13 -9.88 0.78
N GLY A 36 0.02 -8.75 0.09
CA GLY A 36 -1.05 -8.13 -0.69
C GLY A 36 -0.80 -6.63 -0.93
N ILE A 37 -1.85 -5.93 -1.32
CA ILE A 37 -1.81 -4.48 -1.54
C ILE A 37 -1.68 -3.77 -0.20
N GLY A 38 -0.57 -3.04 0.00
CA GLY A 38 -0.30 -2.42 1.29
C GLY A 38 0.84 -1.41 1.27
N THR A 39 1.22 -1.03 2.47
CA THR A 39 2.34 -0.15 2.75
C THR A 39 3.40 -0.91 3.53
N ALA A 40 4.64 -0.85 3.06
CA ALA A 40 5.78 -1.43 3.75
C ALA A 40 6.83 -0.36 4.09
N SER A 41 7.48 -0.53 5.24
CA SER A 41 8.59 0.33 5.67
C SER A 41 9.64 -0.49 6.42
N GLY A 42 10.87 -0.01 6.41
CA GLY A 42 12.01 -0.74 6.98
C GLY A 42 13.05 -1.05 5.92
N PHE A 43 13.52 -2.30 5.85
CA PHE A 43 14.61 -2.74 4.97
C PHE A 43 15.93 -2.01 5.22
N GLY A 44 16.19 -1.70 6.49
CA GLY A 44 17.47 -1.14 6.94
C GLY A 44 18.41 -2.21 7.47
N GLY A 45 19.69 -1.90 7.56
CA GLY A 45 20.69 -2.79 8.12
C GLY A 45 22.12 -2.40 7.74
N LYS A 46 23.05 -3.30 8.02
CA LYS A 46 24.47 -3.17 7.69
C LYS A 46 24.82 -4.00 6.46
N ARG A 47 25.99 -3.75 5.89
CA ARG A 47 26.49 -4.46 4.71
C ARG A 47 26.73 -5.96 4.94
N ASP A 48 27.08 -6.34 6.16
CA ASP A 48 27.36 -7.71 6.55
C ASP A 48 26.12 -8.50 7.02
N HIS A 49 24.93 -7.84 7.05
CA HIS A 49 23.70 -8.51 7.43
C HIS A 49 23.23 -9.48 6.35
N LYS A 50 22.74 -10.66 6.76
CA LYS A 50 22.09 -11.64 5.89
C LYS A 50 20.57 -11.53 5.88
N GLU A 51 20.03 -10.76 6.82
CA GLU A 51 18.61 -10.54 6.99
C GLU A 51 18.31 -9.07 7.28
N THR A 52 17.07 -8.66 7.00
CA THR A 52 16.54 -7.36 7.36
C THR A 52 15.09 -7.50 7.82
N PHE A 53 14.54 -6.44 8.35
CA PHE A 53 13.18 -6.42 8.89
C PHE A 53 12.36 -5.33 8.23
N TYR A 54 11.07 -5.60 8.05
CA TYR A 54 10.13 -4.60 7.59
C TYR A 54 8.78 -4.72 8.29
N SER A 55 8.06 -3.62 8.37
CA SER A 55 6.67 -3.58 8.78
C SER A 55 5.79 -3.50 7.54
N PHE A 56 4.70 -4.27 7.52
CA PHE A 56 3.68 -4.22 6.48
C PHE A 56 2.31 -3.98 7.10
N SER A 57 1.49 -3.15 6.46
CA SER A 57 0.08 -2.98 6.81
C SER A 57 -0.77 -2.74 5.55
N SER A 58 -2.07 -3.05 5.67
CA SER A 58 -3.07 -2.79 4.63
C SER A 58 -4.35 -2.28 5.28
N PHE A 59 -5.43 -2.10 4.53
CA PHE A 59 -6.70 -1.61 5.09
C PHE A 59 -7.27 -2.56 6.16
N ALA A 60 -7.14 -3.88 5.97
CA ALA A 60 -7.61 -4.91 6.89
C ALA A 60 -6.47 -5.66 7.60
N THR A 61 -5.21 -5.39 7.27
CA THR A 61 -4.06 -6.02 7.91
C THR A 61 -3.40 -5.03 8.87
N PRO A 62 -3.42 -5.29 10.18
CA PRO A 62 -2.74 -4.44 11.16
C PRO A 62 -1.24 -4.45 10.92
N PRO A 63 -0.51 -3.42 11.40
CA PRO A 63 0.95 -3.38 11.30
C PRO A 63 1.56 -4.68 11.78
N SER A 64 2.29 -5.34 10.90
CA SER A 64 2.90 -6.66 11.12
C SER A 64 4.37 -6.60 10.78
N THR A 65 5.22 -7.17 11.62
CA THR A 65 6.68 -7.19 11.42
C THR A 65 7.08 -8.51 10.76
N TYR A 66 7.87 -8.39 9.72
CA TYR A 66 8.44 -9.51 8.97
C TYR A 66 9.97 -9.49 9.05
N ARG A 67 10.56 -10.66 9.09
CA ARG A 67 11.97 -10.91 8.78
C ARG A 67 12.07 -11.22 7.29
N TYR A 68 13.03 -10.64 6.64
CA TYR A 68 13.34 -10.86 5.23
C TYR A 68 14.76 -11.40 5.09
N ASP A 69 14.89 -12.59 4.53
CA ASP A 69 16.17 -13.16 4.16
C ASP A 69 16.67 -12.53 2.85
N ILE A 70 17.84 -11.91 2.90
CA ILE A 70 18.38 -11.14 1.77
C ILE A 70 18.84 -12.05 0.63
N GLU A 71 19.28 -13.27 0.93
CA GLU A 71 19.77 -14.20 -0.08
C GLU A 71 18.62 -14.93 -0.78
N THR A 72 17.69 -15.48 -0.02
CA THR A 72 16.57 -16.24 -0.57
C THR A 72 15.42 -15.36 -1.06
N GLY A 73 15.22 -14.19 -0.43
CA GLY A 73 14.07 -13.32 -0.67
C GLY A 73 12.82 -13.72 0.09
N GLU A 74 12.92 -14.67 1.02
CA GLU A 74 11.79 -15.12 1.79
C GLU A 74 11.42 -14.14 2.92
N SER A 75 10.12 -13.94 3.09
CA SER A 75 9.55 -13.16 4.18
C SER A 75 8.89 -14.08 5.21
N THR A 76 9.31 -13.98 6.48
CA THR A 76 8.71 -14.72 7.59
C THR A 76 8.01 -13.75 8.53
N LEU A 77 6.72 -13.96 8.80
CA LEU A 77 5.99 -13.18 9.80
C LEU A 77 6.57 -13.44 11.20
N LEU A 78 7.05 -12.37 11.87
CA LEU A 78 7.54 -12.44 13.24
C LEU A 78 6.50 -12.01 14.26
N ARG A 79 5.79 -10.93 13.96
CA ARG A 79 4.85 -10.35 14.90
C ARG A 79 3.70 -9.68 14.17
N ARG A 80 2.48 -9.95 14.63
CA ARG A 80 1.26 -9.24 14.24
C ARG A 80 0.51 -8.86 15.53
N ALA A 81 -0.17 -7.72 15.52
CA ALA A 81 -1.07 -7.37 16.62
C ALA A 81 -2.17 -8.44 16.72
N ASP A 82 -2.45 -8.87 17.95
CA ASP A 82 -3.59 -9.75 18.22
C ASP A 82 -4.88 -8.94 18.06
N VAL A 83 -5.70 -9.36 17.12
CA VAL A 83 -6.94 -8.66 16.77
C VAL A 83 -8.06 -9.70 16.64
N LYS A 84 -9.26 -9.32 17.10
CA LYS A 84 -10.43 -10.22 17.14
C LYS A 84 -11.09 -10.44 15.76
N PHE A 85 -10.37 -10.23 14.67
CA PHE A 85 -10.84 -10.47 13.30
C PHE A 85 -9.74 -11.17 12.48
N LYS A 86 -10.12 -11.71 11.34
CA LYS A 86 -9.18 -12.38 10.42
C LYS A 86 -8.93 -11.48 9.22
N PRO A 87 -7.70 -10.96 9.03
CA PRO A 87 -7.36 -10.16 7.84
C PRO A 87 -7.69 -10.86 6.52
N ASP A 88 -7.58 -12.19 6.49
CA ASP A 88 -7.84 -13.00 5.31
C ASP A 88 -9.33 -13.07 4.92
N ASP A 89 -10.25 -12.61 5.78
CA ASP A 89 -11.68 -12.50 5.45
C ASP A 89 -11.98 -11.28 4.57
N TYR A 90 -11.00 -10.43 4.31
CA TYR A 90 -11.14 -9.22 3.51
C TYR A 90 -10.35 -9.31 2.22
N GLU A 91 -10.79 -8.56 1.23
CA GLU A 91 -10.04 -8.34 -0.01
C GLU A 91 -9.86 -6.84 -0.27
N THR A 92 -8.68 -6.50 -0.79
CA THR A 92 -8.37 -5.16 -1.27
C THR A 92 -8.06 -5.24 -2.75
N LYS A 93 -8.78 -4.45 -3.55
CA LYS A 93 -8.56 -4.32 -4.99
C LYS A 93 -8.11 -2.89 -5.29
N GLN A 94 -7.23 -2.75 -6.26
CA GLN A 94 -6.93 -1.47 -6.88
C GLN A 94 -7.59 -1.42 -8.25
N ILE A 95 -8.39 -0.38 -8.45
CA ILE A 95 -9.00 -0.08 -9.73
C ILE A 95 -8.54 1.30 -10.22
N PHE A 96 -8.79 1.58 -11.48
CA PHE A 96 -8.59 2.91 -12.05
C PHE A 96 -9.88 3.36 -12.71
N TYR A 97 -10.31 4.56 -12.39
CA TYR A 97 -11.44 5.19 -13.05
C TYR A 97 -10.99 6.42 -13.83
N THR A 98 -11.81 6.82 -14.81
CA THR A 98 -11.54 7.98 -15.64
C THR A 98 -12.26 9.19 -15.09
N SER A 99 -11.54 10.26 -14.78
CA SER A 99 -12.09 11.55 -14.39
C SER A 99 -12.74 12.25 -15.61
N LYS A 100 -13.55 13.29 -15.37
CA LYS A 100 -14.26 14.04 -16.43
C LYS A 100 -13.36 14.56 -17.55
N ASP A 101 -12.12 14.85 -17.25
CA ASP A 101 -11.11 15.37 -18.20
C ASP A 101 -10.24 14.25 -18.83
N GLY A 102 -10.64 12.99 -18.69
CA GLY A 102 -9.91 11.85 -19.22
C GLY A 102 -8.76 11.34 -18.34
N THR A 103 -8.45 12.00 -17.23
CA THR A 103 -7.37 11.57 -16.33
C THR A 103 -7.70 10.24 -15.66
N ARG A 104 -6.79 9.29 -15.75
CA ARG A 104 -6.89 7.99 -15.06
C ARG A 104 -6.49 8.15 -13.60
N VAL A 105 -7.41 7.85 -12.69
CA VAL A 105 -7.25 8.02 -11.23
C VAL A 105 -7.29 6.68 -10.53
N PRO A 106 -6.29 6.33 -9.70
CA PRO A 106 -6.32 5.10 -8.92
C PRO A 106 -7.28 5.20 -7.74
N MET A 107 -7.92 4.09 -7.44
CA MET A 107 -8.77 3.93 -6.26
C MET A 107 -8.58 2.54 -5.67
N PHE A 108 -8.46 2.47 -4.35
CA PHE A 108 -8.53 1.21 -3.62
C PHE A 108 -9.96 0.95 -3.17
N ILE A 109 -10.37 -0.31 -3.27
CA ILE A 109 -11.65 -0.79 -2.74
C ILE A 109 -11.34 -1.95 -1.80
N CYS A 110 -11.84 -1.86 -0.57
CA CYS A 110 -11.68 -2.90 0.44
C CYS A 110 -13.04 -3.28 1.02
N HIS A 111 -13.30 -4.57 1.13
CA HIS A 111 -14.53 -5.11 1.68
C HIS A 111 -14.33 -6.55 2.16
N ARG A 112 -15.30 -7.08 2.89
CA ARG A 112 -15.29 -8.49 3.29
C ARG A 112 -15.45 -9.37 2.05
N LYS A 113 -14.74 -10.50 1.99
CA LYS A 113 -14.88 -11.50 0.92
C LYS A 113 -16.32 -12.00 0.84
N GLY A 114 -16.79 -12.24 -0.37
CA GLY A 114 -18.16 -12.65 -0.62
C GLY A 114 -19.18 -11.53 -0.73
N VAL A 115 -18.79 -10.28 -0.48
CA VAL A 115 -19.64 -9.12 -0.76
C VAL A 115 -19.73 -8.91 -2.27
N GLU A 116 -20.93 -8.99 -2.83
CA GLU A 116 -21.19 -8.69 -4.23
C GLU A 116 -21.31 -7.17 -4.43
N LEU A 117 -20.45 -6.60 -5.27
CA LEU A 117 -20.47 -5.19 -5.59
C LEU A 117 -21.52 -4.91 -6.68
N ASN A 118 -22.76 -4.73 -6.30
CA ASN A 118 -23.93 -4.56 -7.19
C ASN A 118 -24.46 -3.12 -7.27
N GLY A 119 -23.75 -2.16 -6.67
CA GLY A 119 -24.16 -0.75 -6.65
C GLY A 119 -25.05 -0.35 -5.47
N ASN A 120 -25.55 -1.30 -4.68
CA ASN A 120 -26.41 -1.03 -3.51
C ASN A 120 -25.65 -1.14 -2.18
N ASN A 121 -24.33 -1.37 -2.23
CA ASN A 121 -23.51 -1.53 -1.05
C ASN A 121 -23.33 -0.19 -0.31
N PRO A 122 -23.58 -0.13 1.01
CA PRO A 122 -23.16 1.02 1.81
C PRO A 122 -21.67 1.25 1.65
N THR A 123 -21.28 2.41 1.13
CA THR A 123 -19.87 2.68 0.77
C THR A 123 -19.35 3.93 1.46
N LEU A 124 -18.29 3.79 2.24
CA LEU A 124 -17.52 4.91 2.76
C LEU A 124 -16.44 5.28 1.74
N LEU A 125 -16.70 6.34 0.96
CA LEU A 125 -15.73 6.90 0.02
C LEU A 125 -14.91 7.99 0.70
N TYR A 126 -13.59 7.84 0.66
CA TYR A 126 -12.64 8.82 1.17
C TYR A 126 -11.67 9.26 0.08
N GLY A 127 -11.28 10.52 0.11
CA GLY A 127 -10.22 11.10 -0.73
C GLY A 127 -9.72 12.38 -0.11
N TYR A 128 -8.49 12.75 -0.38
CA TYR A 128 -7.88 13.99 0.11
C TYR A 128 -7.43 14.89 -1.05
N GLY A 129 -6.44 14.46 -1.81
CA GLY A 129 -5.97 15.15 -3.01
C GLY A 129 -5.47 16.56 -2.72
N GLY A 130 -4.59 16.75 -1.75
CA GLY A 130 -4.07 18.06 -1.38
C GLY A 130 -2.65 17.99 -0.81
N PHE A 131 -1.98 19.15 -0.79
CA PHE A 131 -0.71 19.39 -0.12
C PHE A 131 0.43 18.41 -0.48
N ASN A 132 0.37 17.80 -1.68
CA ASN A 132 1.34 16.79 -2.11
C ASN A 132 1.43 15.58 -1.17
N ILE A 133 0.34 15.27 -0.43
CA ILE A 133 0.27 14.13 0.49
C ILE A 133 -0.29 12.95 -0.28
N SER A 134 0.48 11.85 -0.32
CA SER A 134 0.02 10.56 -0.86
C SER A 134 -0.77 9.80 0.20
N LEU A 135 -1.84 9.15 -0.21
CA LEU A 135 -2.66 8.30 0.65
C LEU A 135 -2.44 6.81 0.31
N PRO A 136 -1.41 6.16 0.88
CA PRO A 136 -1.22 4.73 0.69
C PRO A 136 -2.19 3.91 1.55
N PRO A 137 -2.37 2.61 1.26
CA PRO A 137 -3.15 1.71 2.12
C PRO A 137 -2.61 1.68 3.55
N GLY A 138 -3.50 1.80 4.53
CA GLY A 138 -3.14 1.77 5.94
C GLY A 138 -4.27 1.26 6.81
N PHE A 139 -3.92 0.60 7.90
CA PHE A 139 -4.87 0.01 8.84
C PHE A 139 -5.62 1.07 9.66
N SER A 140 -6.91 0.82 9.88
CA SER A 140 -7.73 1.62 10.79
C SER A 140 -8.85 0.75 11.37
N VAL A 141 -8.96 0.75 12.69
CA VAL A 141 -9.99 0.00 13.42
C VAL A 141 -11.40 0.48 13.04
N SER A 142 -11.60 1.78 12.87
CA SER A 142 -12.92 2.34 12.49
C SER A 142 -13.36 1.90 11.10
N ARG A 143 -12.43 1.85 10.13
CA ARG A 143 -12.71 1.34 8.78
C ARG A 143 -13.01 -0.15 8.79
N LEU A 144 -12.30 -0.89 9.64
CA LEU A 144 -12.58 -2.31 9.82
C LEU A 144 -13.98 -2.54 10.41
N ALA A 145 -14.36 -1.80 11.46
CA ALA A 145 -15.70 -1.88 12.03
C ALA A 145 -16.79 -1.58 11.00
N TRP A 146 -16.56 -0.62 10.10
CA TRP A 146 -17.45 -0.34 8.96
C TRP A 146 -17.61 -1.56 8.03
N MET A 147 -16.50 -2.21 7.68
CA MET A 147 -16.53 -3.40 6.84
C MET A 147 -17.13 -4.63 7.54
N GLU A 148 -16.97 -4.74 8.86
CA GLU A 148 -17.64 -5.78 9.68
C GLU A 148 -19.18 -5.64 9.65
N MET A 149 -19.69 -4.41 9.55
CA MET A 149 -21.12 -4.16 9.37
C MET A 149 -21.62 -4.40 7.94
N GLY A 150 -20.77 -4.92 7.05
CA GLY A 150 -21.11 -5.20 5.65
C GLY A 150 -20.83 -4.04 4.69
N GLY A 151 -20.21 -2.96 5.15
CA GLY A 151 -19.87 -1.82 4.31
C GLY A 151 -18.65 -2.05 3.43
N VAL A 152 -18.56 -1.24 2.37
CA VAL A 152 -17.39 -1.15 1.48
C VAL A 152 -16.60 0.11 1.84
N PHE A 153 -15.29 0.02 1.86
CA PHE A 153 -14.41 1.18 1.98
C PHE A 153 -13.71 1.45 0.64
N ALA A 154 -13.81 2.68 0.15
CA ALA A 154 -13.14 3.12 -1.06
C ALA A 154 -12.25 4.33 -0.78
N LEU A 155 -11.00 4.29 -1.27
CA LEU A 155 -10.01 5.36 -1.14
C LEU A 155 -9.58 5.82 -2.53
N ALA A 156 -10.02 7.01 -2.95
CA ALA A 156 -9.62 7.62 -4.21
C ALA A 156 -8.34 8.46 -4.03
N ASN A 157 -7.30 8.17 -4.82
CA ASN A 157 -6.04 8.91 -4.83
C ASN A 157 -6.14 10.10 -5.78
N LEU A 158 -6.73 11.18 -5.29
CA LEU A 158 -7.08 12.36 -6.10
C LEU A 158 -5.86 13.20 -6.47
N ARG A 159 -5.92 13.88 -7.61
CA ARG A 159 -4.96 14.94 -7.98
C ARG A 159 -4.87 16.00 -6.88
N GLY A 160 -3.68 16.60 -6.72
CA GLY A 160 -3.33 17.46 -5.60
C GLY A 160 -2.56 16.74 -4.51
N GLY A 161 -2.63 15.40 -4.46
CA GLY A 161 -1.76 14.51 -3.69
C GLY A 161 -0.37 14.34 -4.32
N GLY A 162 0.44 13.45 -3.74
CA GLY A 162 1.82 13.20 -4.16
C GLY A 162 2.03 11.90 -4.95
N GLU A 163 0.97 11.14 -5.24
CA GLU A 163 1.02 9.77 -5.73
C GLU A 163 1.82 9.61 -7.03
N TYR A 164 1.74 10.62 -7.92
CA TYR A 164 2.48 10.65 -9.18
C TYR A 164 3.38 11.90 -9.31
N GLY A 165 3.82 12.46 -8.18
CA GLY A 165 4.79 13.55 -8.11
C GLY A 165 4.19 14.92 -8.45
N LYS A 166 5.09 15.85 -8.86
CA LYS A 166 4.76 17.28 -9.00
C LYS A 166 3.64 17.59 -9.99
N THR A 167 3.57 16.86 -11.09
CA THR A 167 2.51 17.07 -12.12
C THR A 167 1.15 16.71 -11.56
N TRP A 168 1.04 15.58 -10.87
CA TRP A 168 -0.17 15.14 -10.18
C TRP A 168 -0.61 16.14 -9.12
N HIS A 169 0.34 16.62 -8.32
CA HIS A 169 0.07 17.64 -7.30
C HIS A 169 -0.46 18.93 -7.93
N LYS A 170 0.24 19.49 -8.91
CA LYS A 170 -0.16 20.74 -9.56
C LYS A 170 -1.51 20.66 -10.25
N ALA A 171 -1.85 19.52 -10.84
CA ALA A 171 -3.13 19.29 -11.53
C ALA A 171 -4.35 19.25 -10.60
N GLY A 172 -4.17 19.33 -9.29
CA GLY A 172 -5.23 19.40 -8.28
C GLY A 172 -5.08 20.60 -7.34
N THR A 173 -4.42 21.70 -7.77
CA THR A 173 -4.24 22.89 -6.94
C THR A 173 -5.03 24.08 -7.49
N LYS A 174 -5.50 24.96 -6.58
CA LYS A 174 -6.19 26.21 -6.91
C LYS A 174 -7.35 25.98 -7.89
N LEU A 175 -7.31 26.63 -9.06
CA LEU A 175 -8.37 26.62 -10.07
C LEU A 175 -8.38 25.33 -10.92
N THR A 176 -7.41 24.45 -10.76
CA THR A 176 -7.33 23.17 -11.51
C THR A 176 -7.86 21.97 -10.73
N LYS A 177 -8.35 22.20 -9.51
CA LYS A 177 -8.91 21.12 -8.68
C LYS A 177 -10.32 20.71 -9.13
#